data_506511830bdbb58c0d42efa8c38fcad6
#
_entry.id   506511830bdbb58c0d42efa8c38fcad6
#
_cell.length_a   1.000
_cell.length_b   1.000
_cell.length_c   1.000
_cell.angle_alpha   90.00
_cell.angle_beta   90.00
_cell.angle_gamma   90.00
#
_symmetry.space_group_name_H-M   'P 1'
#
loop_
_entity.id
_entity.type
_entity.pdbx_description
1 polymer ?
#
loop_
_entity_poly.entity_id
_entity_poly.type
_entity_poly.pdbx_seq_one_letter_code
_entity_poly.pdbx_strand_id
1 'polypeptide(L)'
;MKKTLILLAGYPGTGKSYIKNFPELRLLSPDDIKEKFWDKYGFDTLEQKEELIVRAWNTYYDEMEQDFLHGKSLISDYPFSLKQKPTLEKLTKQYGYQVCTIRLIGQIEVLFERQKQRDLDDSRHLGHILTSYHRSDSKIERKNADNLLDYTEFYKRCTQRGYGEFDLGDTIEVDVSDYEKIEYPKILQWLEDRV
;
A
#
# COMPACT_ATOMS: atom_id res chain seq x y z
N MET A 1 -7.95 15.22 -19.65
CA MET A 1 -7.28 14.03 -19.05
C MET A 1 -8.34 12.95 -18.83
N LYS A 2 -8.02 11.73 -19.13
CA LYS A 2 -8.90 10.59 -18.81
C LYS A 2 -8.98 10.41 -17.29
N LYS A 3 -10.14 10.01 -16.77
CA LYS A 3 -10.30 9.67 -15.36
C LYS A 3 -9.48 8.41 -15.07
N THR A 4 -8.39 8.51 -14.31
CA THR A 4 -7.45 7.42 -14.13
C THR A 4 -7.22 7.13 -12.65
N LEU A 5 -7.21 5.84 -12.30
CA LEU A 5 -6.70 5.33 -11.04
C LEU A 5 -5.37 4.63 -11.29
N ILE A 6 -4.30 5.13 -10.67
CA ILE A 6 -2.99 4.47 -10.68
C ILE A 6 -2.82 3.67 -9.40
N LEU A 7 -2.55 2.38 -9.51
CA LEU A 7 -2.29 1.49 -8.39
C LEU A 7 -0.81 1.11 -8.33
N LEU A 8 -0.15 1.48 -7.24
CA LEU A 8 1.18 0.96 -6.92
C LEU A 8 1.00 -0.30 -6.08
N ALA A 9 0.99 -1.46 -6.74
CA ALA A 9 0.75 -2.77 -6.15
C ALA A 9 2.05 -3.56 -5.94
N GLY A 10 1.92 -4.84 -5.58
CA GLY A 10 3.04 -5.77 -5.41
C GLY A 10 3.44 -5.99 -3.96
N TYR A 11 4.58 -6.64 -3.76
CA TYR A 11 5.02 -7.10 -2.45
C TYR A 11 5.25 -5.95 -1.44
N PRO A 12 5.13 -6.20 -0.12
CA PRO A 12 5.67 -5.29 0.90
C PRO A 12 7.20 -5.19 0.76
N GLY A 13 7.79 -4.08 1.23
CA GLY A 13 9.24 -3.87 1.12
C GLY A 13 9.75 -3.44 -0.26
N THR A 14 8.89 -3.26 -1.26
CA THR A 14 9.28 -2.91 -2.64
C THR A 14 9.57 -1.42 -2.87
N GLY A 15 9.43 -0.55 -1.86
CA GLY A 15 9.75 0.87 -2.00
C GLY A 15 8.73 1.67 -2.83
N LYS A 16 7.44 1.31 -2.81
CA LYS A 16 6.36 2.03 -3.51
C LYS A 16 6.40 3.54 -3.32
N SER A 17 6.86 3.99 -2.17
CA SER A 17 6.99 5.40 -1.82
C SER A 17 7.91 6.21 -2.74
N TYR A 18 8.87 5.60 -3.41
CA TYR A 18 9.75 6.28 -4.37
C TYR A 18 9.04 6.65 -5.68
N ILE A 19 7.98 5.93 -6.04
CA ILE A 19 7.23 6.15 -7.29
C ILE A 19 6.05 7.12 -7.07
N LYS A 20 5.78 7.53 -5.84
CA LYS A 20 4.64 8.40 -5.46
C LYS A 20 4.70 9.83 -6.04
N ASN A 21 5.84 10.30 -6.48
CA ASN A 21 6.06 11.68 -6.89
C ASN A 21 5.50 11.98 -8.29
N PHE A 22 4.20 11.71 -8.49
CA PHE A 22 3.43 12.33 -9.55
C PHE A 22 2.86 13.64 -9.00
N PRO A 23 3.41 14.82 -9.36
CA PRO A 23 3.16 16.06 -8.63
C PRO A 23 1.72 16.59 -8.69
N GLU A 24 0.86 16.00 -9.54
CA GLU A 24 -0.50 16.51 -9.78
C GLU A 24 -1.61 15.56 -9.30
N LEU A 25 -1.29 14.36 -8.81
CA LEU A 25 -2.29 13.38 -8.40
C LEU A 25 -2.39 13.28 -6.87
N ARG A 26 -3.63 13.24 -6.36
CA ARG A 26 -3.85 12.94 -4.95
C ARG A 26 -3.40 11.51 -4.66
N LEU A 27 -2.50 11.36 -3.68
CA LEU A 27 -2.20 10.06 -3.10
C LEU A 27 -3.29 9.69 -2.10
N LEU A 28 -3.90 8.53 -2.28
CA LEU A 28 -4.84 7.92 -1.35
C LEU A 28 -4.25 6.59 -0.86
N SER A 29 -3.70 6.58 0.36
CA SER A 29 -3.03 5.43 0.96
C SER A 29 -3.89 4.78 2.05
N PRO A 30 -4.21 3.49 1.94
CA PRO A 30 -4.87 2.76 3.03
C PRO A 30 -4.07 2.78 4.33
N ASP A 31 -2.73 2.77 4.27
CA ASP A 31 -1.89 2.78 5.47
C ASP A 31 -2.00 4.12 6.21
N ASP A 32 -2.02 5.25 5.49
CA ASP A 32 -2.20 6.58 6.11
C ASP A 32 -3.55 6.70 6.84
N ILE A 33 -4.59 6.06 6.30
CA ILE A 33 -5.92 6.04 6.95
C ILE A 33 -5.89 5.16 8.20
N LYS A 34 -5.26 3.98 8.15
CA LYS A 34 -5.09 3.10 9.31
C LYS A 34 -4.33 3.81 10.43
N GLU A 35 -3.21 4.48 10.10
CA GLU A 35 -2.40 5.23 11.06
C GLU A 35 -3.20 6.32 11.75
N LYS A 36 -4.02 7.10 11.00
CA LYS A 36 -4.95 8.09 11.58
C LYS A 36 -5.98 7.46 12.53
N PHE A 37 -6.50 6.26 12.21
CA PHE A 37 -7.42 5.55 13.08
C PHE A 37 -6.74 5.06 14.35
N TRP A 38 -5.53 4.51 14.24
CA TRP A 38 -4.76 4.07 15.39
C TRP A 38 -4.39 5.24 16.31
N ASP A 39 -3.96 6.37 15.75
CA ASP A 39 -3.67 7.58 16.52
C ASP A 39 -4.90 8.13 17.24
N LYS A 40 -6.07 8.03 16.61
CA LYS A 40 -7.31 8.58 17.17
C LYS A 40 -7.92 7.71 18.24
N TYR A 41 -7.91 6.41 18.08
CA TYR A 41 -8.66 5.48 18.92
C TYR A 41 -7.77 4.61 19.81
N GLY A 42 -6.52 4.33 19.41
CA GLY A 42 -5.68 3.32 20.04
C GLY A 42 -6.25 1.91 19.89
N PHE A 43 -5.53 0.92 20.36
CA PHE A 43 -5.99 -0.47 20.47
C PHE A 43 -5.16 -1.20 21.53
N ASP A 44 -5.81 -2.11 22.27
CA ASP A 44 -5.18 -2.93 23.33
C ASP A 44 -4.97 -4.37 22.87
N THR A 45 -5.69 -4.81 21.84
CA THR A 45 -5.63 -6.18 21.32
C THR A 45 -5.59 -6.21 19.79
N LEU A 46 -5.15 -7.34 19.23
CA LEU A 46 -5.16 -7.54 17.78
C LEU A 46 -6.58 -7.54 17.18
N GLU A 47 -7.59 -7.96 17.94
CA GLU A 47 -9.00 -7.90 17.52
C GLU A 47 -9.45 -6.45 17.35
N GLN A 48 -9.19 -5.59 18.31
CA GLN A 48 -9.48 -4.15 18.21
C GLN A 48 -8.72 -3.50 17.06
N LYS A 49 -7.45 -3.87 16.88
CA LYS A 49 -6.64 -3.42 15.73
C LYS A 49 -7.29 -3.80 14.40
N GLU A 50 -7.76 -5.04 14.26
CA GLU A 50 -8.42 -5.51 13.03
C GLU A 50 -9.76 -4.79 12.79
N GLU A 51 -10.55 -4.52 13.82
CA GLU A 51 -11.76 -3.70 13.70
C GLU A 51 -11.46 -2.30 13.16
N LEU A 52 -10.40 -1.66 13.65
CA LEU A 52 -9.95 -0.35 13.14
C LEU A 52 -9.45 -0.46 11.69
N ILE A 53 -8.77 -1.54 11.32
CA ILE A 53 -8.34 -1.80 9.95
C ILE A 53 -9.55 -1.93 9.02
N VAL A 54 -10.60 -2.66 9.42
CA VAL A 54 -11.84 -2.78 8.63
C VAL A 54 -12.49 -1.40 8.44
N ARG A 55 -12.60 -0.59 9.50
CA ARG A 55 -13.12 0.78 9.41
C ARG A 55 -12.29 1.67 8.49
N ALA A 56 -10.95 1.54 8.57
CA ALA A 56 -10.04 2.29 7.71
C ALA A 56 -10.22 1.92 6.22
N TRP A 57 -10.45 0.64 5.91
CA TRP A 57 -10.75 0.21 4.55
C TRP A 57 -12.08 0.75 4.03
N ASN A 58 -13.13 0.77 4.84
CA ASN A 58 -14.39 1.39 4.45
C ASN A 58 -14.20 2.88 4.15
N THR A 59 -13.50 3.61 5.03
CA THR A 59 -13.16 5.02 4.81
C THR A 59 -12.34 5.23 3.53
N TYR A 60 -11.38 4.34 3.25
CA TYR A 60 -10.59 4.39 2.02
C TYR A 60 -11.48 4.28 0.76
N TYR A 61 -12.43 3.34 0.75
CA TYR A 61 -13.33 3.20 -0.39
C TYR A 61 -14.31 4.37 -0.51
N ASP A 62 -14.81 4.88 0.61
CA ASP A 62 -15.69 6.05 0.63
C ASP A 62 -14.96 7.31 0.10
N GLU A 63 -13.70 7.55 0.54
CA GLU A 63 -12.89 8.67 0.03
C GLU A 63 -12.59 8.51 -1.47
N MET A 64 -12.27 7.31 -1.93
CA MET A 64 -12.05 7.03 -3.35
C MET A 64 -13.32 7.31 -4.16
N GLU A 65 -14.48 6.86 -3.67
CA GLU A 65 -15.77 7.09 -4.33
C GLU A 65 -16.10 8.58 -4.43
N GLN A 66 -15.85 9.36 -3.36
CA GLN A 66 -16.02 10.81 -3.39
C GLN A 66 -15.11 11.49 -4.41
N ASP A 67 -13.86 11.10 -4.51
CA ASP A 67 -12.95 11.63 -5.52
C ASP A 67 -13.40 11.24 -6.95
N PHE A 68 -13.90 10.02 -7.13
CA PHE A 68 -14.43 9.54 -8.41
C PHE A 68 -15.69 10.30 -8.83
N LEU A 69 -16.59 10.62 -7.90
CA LEU A 69 -17.76 11.48 -8.15
C LEU A 69 -17.35 12.85 -8.68
N HIS A 70 -16.24 13.40 -8.19
CA HIS A 70 -15.71 14.68 -8.62
C HIS A 70 -14.77 14.57 -9.86
N GLY A 71 -14.63 13.39 -10.45
CA GLY A 71 -13.80 13.17 -11.63
C GLY A 71 -12.29 13.30 -11.41
N LYS A 72 -11.82 13.19 -10.17
CA LYS A 72 -10.39 13.33 -9.83
C LYS A 72 -9.62 12.05 -10.12
N SER A 73 -8.52 12.16 -10.84
CA SER A 73 -7.57 11.05 -10.96
C SER A 73 -6.76 10.87 -9.66
N LEU A 74 -6.45 9.62 -9.31
CA LEU A 74 -5.81 9.26 -8.05
C LEU A 74 -4.61 8.34 -8.29
N ILE A 75 -3.68 8.40 -7.34
CA ILE A 75 -2.68 7.34 -7.15
C ILE A 75 -2.91 6.68 -5.80
N SER A 76 -2.85 5.37 -5.73
CA SER A 76 -2.98 4.63 -4.48
C SER A 76 -1.85 3.61 -4.33
N ASP A 77 -1.25 3.56 -3.14
CA ASP A 77 -0.15 2.66 -2.83
C ASP A 77 -0.51 1.70 -1.69
N TYR A 78 -0.47 0.42 -2.00
CA TYR A 78 -0.69 -0.64 -1.03
C TYR A 78 -0.20 -1.98 -1.61
N PRO A 79 0.20 -2.97 -0.80
CA PRO A 79 0.34 -4.34 -1.28
C PRO A 79 -1.06 -4.92 -1.53
N PHE A 80 -1.70 -4.46 -2.62
CA PHE A 80 -3.02 -4.95 -3.01
C PHE A 80 -2.98 -6.45 -3.25
N SER A 81 -4.06 -7.11 -2.86
CA SER A 81 -4.25 -8.55 -3.02
C SER A 81 -5.59 -8.83 -3.67
N LEU A 82 -5.87 -10.08 -3.97
CA LEU A 82 -7.15 -10.50 -4.54
C LEU A 82 -8.35 -10.12 -3.66
N LYS A 83 -8.14 -9.87 -2.35
CA LYS A 83 -9.19 -9.41 -1.43
C LYS A 83 -9.75 -8.03 -1.81
N GLN A 84 -8.90 -7.10 -2.26
CA GLN A 84 -9.33 -5.74 -2.61
C GLN A 84 -9.84 -5.63 -4.05
N LYS A 85 -9.42 -6.51 -4.94
CA LYS A 85 -9.71 -6.44 -6.38
C LYS A 85 -11.20 -6.28 -6.71
N PRO A 86 -12.15 -7.05 -6.14
CA PRO A 86 -13.56 -6.94 -6.51
C PRO A 86 -14.16 -5.56 -6.22
N THR A 87 -13.80 -4.95 -5.08
CA THR A 87 -14.32 -3.62 -4.71
C THR A 87 -13.74 -2.54 -5.60
N LEU A 88 -12.42 -2.58 -5.87
CA LEU A 88 -11.76 -1.64 -6.77
C LEU A 88 -12.31 -1.74 -8.19
N GLU A 89 -12.50 -2.96 -8.69
CA GLU A 89 -13.08 -3.22 -10.01
C GLU A 89 -14.52 -2.69 -10.12
N LYS A 90 -15.33 -2.91 -9.08
CA LYS A 90 -16.71 -2.37 -9.04
C LYS A 90 -16.71 -0.85 -9.10
N LEU A 91 -15.92 -0.18 -8.24
CA LEU A 91 -15.87 1.28 -8.19
C LEU A 91 -15.37 1.87 -9.52
N THR A 92 -14.27 1.36 -10.06
CA THR A 92 -13.69 1.88 -11.30
C THR A 92 -14.65 1.71 -12.49
N LYS A 93 -15.35 0.57 -12.59
CA LYS A 93 -16.37 0.35 -13.61
C LYS A 93 -17.58 1.30 -13.43
N GLN A 94 -18.07 1.46 -12.20
CA GLN A 94 -19.22 2.30 -11.87
C GLN A 94 -19.01 3.76 -12.28
N TYR A 95 -17.80 4.29 -12.10
CA TYR A 95 -17.47 5.69 -12.38
C TYR A 95 -16.74 5.91 -13.70
N GLY A 96 -16.48 4.86 -14.47
CA GLY A 96 -15.84 4.92 -15.78
C GLY A 96 -14.37 5.31 -15.71
N TYR A 97 -13.64 4.79 -14.71
CA TYR A 97 -12.19 5.02 -14.54
C TYR A 97 -11.37 4.00 -15.32
N GLN A 98 -10.35 4.50 -16.00
CA GLN A 98 -9.26 3.67 -16.47
C GLN A 98 -8.35 3.33 -15.29
N VAL A 99 -7.83 2.11 -15.26
CA VAL A 99 -6.89 1.68 -14.20
C VAL A 99 -5.54 1.35 -14.83
N CYS A 100 -4.48 1.87 -14.21
CA CYS A 100 -3.09 1.54 -14.53
C CYS A 100 -2.45 0.97 -13.27
N THR A 101 -2.01 -0.28 -13.32
CA THR A 101 -1.34 -0.94 -12.19
C THR A 101 0.15 -1.06 -12.46
N ILE A 102 0.96 -0.50 -11.57
CA ILE A 102 2.40 -0.77 -11.51
C ILE A 102 2.62 -1.80 -10.41
N ARG A 103 2.89 -3.04 -10.80
CA ARG A 103 3.12 -4.14 -9.87
C ARG A 103 4.61 -4.31 -9.60
N LEU A 104 5.02 -3.99 -8.36
CA LEU A 104 6.40 -4.09 -7.93
C LEU A 104 6.65 -5.47 -7.33
N ILE A 105 7.58 -6.20 -7.92
CA ILE A 105 8.03 -7.52 -7.47
C ILE A 105 9.51 -7.48 -7.10
N GLY A 106 10.02 -8.56 -6.52
CA GLY A 106 11.45 -8.69 -6.22
C GLY A 106 11.75 -9.98 -5.46
N GLN A 107 13.04 -10.26 -5.28
CA GLN A 107 13.48 -11.38 -4.47
C GLN A 107 13.02 -11.20 -3.02
N ILE A 108 12.32 -12.21 -2.50
CA ILE A 108 11.65 -12.11 -1.18
C ILE A 108 12.64 -11.83 -0.07
N GLU A 109 13.84 -12.41 -0.14
CA GLU A 109 14.93 -12.19 0.82
C GLU A 109 15.35 -10.71 0.88
N VAL A 110 15.53 -10.10 -0.30
CA VAL A 110 15.88 -8.66 -0.41
C VAL A 110 14.74 -7.79 0.12
N LEU A 111 13.51 -8.12 -0.20
CA LEU A 111 12.34 -7.38 0.25
C LEU A 111 12.12 -7.51 1.76
N PHE A 112 12.42 -8.69 2.33
CA PHE A 112 12.36 -8.89 3.78
C PHE A 112 13.36 -8.01 4.53
N GLU A 113 14.62 -7.94 4.10
CA GLU A 113 15.61 -7.08 4.74
C GLU A 113 15.22 -5.60 4.66
N ARG A 114 14.66 -5.15 3.53
CA ARG A 114 14.13 -3.79 3.39
C ARG A 114 12.92 -3.53 4.32
N GLN A 115 12.00 -4.51 4.42
CA GLN A 115 10.85 -4.41 5.33
C GLN A 115 11.32 -4.31 6.78
N LYS A 116 12.28 -5.14 7.19
CA LYS A 116 12.86 -5.13 8.52
C LYS A 116 13.53 -3.79 8.85
N GLN A 117 14.33 -3.24 7.92
CA GLN A 117 14.90 -1.92 8.09
C GLN A 117 13.83 -0.84 8.24
N ARG A 118 12.78 -0.89 7.40
CA ARG A 118 11.65 0.03 7.48
C ARG A 118 10.92 -0.06 8.82
N ASP A 119 10.70 -1.25 9.35
CA ASP A 119 9.99 -1.45 10.62
C ASP A 119 10.79 -0.92 11.82
N LEU A 120 12.13 -0.85 11.70
CA LEU A 120 13.03 -0.27 12.69
C LEU A 120 13.27 1.23 12.50
N ASP A 121 12.88 1.82 11.37
CA ASP A 121 13.04 3.24 11.08
C ASP A 121 12.08 4.10 11.91
N ASP A 122 12.57 5.26 12.39
CA ASP A 122 11.81 6.16 13.25
C ASP A 122 10.55 6.74 12.57
N SER A 123 10.52 6.81 11.24
CA SER A 123 9.36 7.25 10.48
C SER A 123 8.23 6.22 10.44
N ARG A 124 8.49 4.94 10.79
CA ARG A 124 7.49 3.89 10.78
C ARG A 124 6.50 4.09 11.92
N HIS A 125 5.21 4.16 11.62
CA HIS A 125 4.16 4.27 12.63
C HIS A 125 4.13 3.01 13.52
N LEU A 126 4.14 3.19 14.85
CA LEU A 126 4.21 2.10 15.83
C LEU A 126 3.04 1.12 15.73
N GLY A 127 1.86 1.57 15.33
CA GLY A 127 0.70 0.72 15.10
C GLY A 127 0.94 -0.43 14.11
N HIS A 128 1.96 -0.36 13.25
CA HIS A 128 2.31 -1.48 12.38
C HIS A 128 3.04 -2.61 13.09
N ILE A 129 3.84 -2.28 14.09
CA ILE A 129 4.81 -3.18 14.72
C ILE A 129 4.47 -3.55 16.17
N LEU A 130 3.32 -3.08 16.69
CA LEU A 130 2.85 -3.38 18.04
C LEU A 130 1.53 -4.13 18.03
N THR A 131 1.32 -4.95 19.06
CA THR A 131 0.04 -5.65 19.34
C THR A 131 -0.92 -4.78 20.14
N SER A 132 -0.41 -3.76 20.85
CA SER A 132 -1.16 -2.73 21.57
C SER A 132 -0.53 -1.37 21.28
N TYR A 133 -1.32 -0.34 21.03
CA TYR A 133 -0.83 0.99 20.70
C TYR A 133 -1.79 2.09 21.16
N HIS A 134 -1.24 3.08 21.85
CA HIS A 134 -1.87 4.37 22.09
C HIS A 134 -0.88 5.49 21.75
N ARG A 135 -1.40 6.63 21.31
CA ARG A 135 -0.56 7.77 20.85
C ARG A 135 0.40 8.29 21.94
N SER A 136 0.09 8.05 23.21
CA SER A 136 0.96 8.37 24.35
C SER A 136 2.19 7.47 24.48
N ASP A 137 2.23 6.32 23.79
CA ASP A 137 3.22 5.25 23.97
C ASP A 137 4.53 5.48 23.22
N SER A 138 4.82 6.71 22.84
CA SER A 138 5.90 7.13 21.90
C SER A 138 7.34 6.80 22.32
N LYS A 139 7.56 6.07 23.43
CA LYS A 139 8.91 5.77 23.99
C LYS A 139 9.37 4.33 23.77
N ILE A 140 8.68 3.53 22.97
CA ILE A 140 9.05 2.13 22.75
C ILE A 140 10.23 2.06 21.79
N GLU A 141 11.31 1.39 22.21
CA GLU A 141 12.41 1.04 21.31
C GLU A 141 11.92 0.03 20.26
N ARG A 142 11.94 0.40 19.00
CA ARG A 142 11.39 -0.38 17.88
C ARG A 142 11.92 -1.79 17.78
N LYS A 143 13.20 -2.01 18.14
CA LYS A 143 13.81 -3.35 18.18
C LYS A 143 13.13 -4.32 19.16
N ASN A 144 12.41 -3.79 20.16
CA ASN A 144 11.67 -4.55 21.17
C ASN A 144 10.17 -4.62 20.87
N ALA A 145 9.72 -4.17 19.67
CA ALA A 145 8.34 -4.24 19.29
C ALA A 145 7.86 -5.71 19.18
N ASP A 146 6.68 -5.98 19.71
CA ASP A 146 6.14 -7.32 19.92
C ASP A 146 5.41 -7.90 18.70
N ASN A 147 5.33 -7.13 17.60
CA ASN A 147 4.67 -7.56 16.36
C ASN A 147 5.56 -7.33 15.12
N LEU A 148 6.87 -7.44 15.30
CA LEU A 148 7.80 -7.44 14.18
C LEU A 148 7.62 -8.71 13.33
N LEU A 149 7.64 -8.54 12.01
CA LEU A 149 7.54 -9.66 11.08
C LEU A 149 8.84 -10.46 11.06
N ASP A 150 8.77 -11.76 11.30
CA ASP A 150 9.84 -12.69 10.97
C ASP A 150 9.80 -13.08 9.47
N TYR A 151 10.88 -13.73 9.00
CA TYR A 151 10.99 -14.14 7.60
C TYR A 151 9.90 -15.15 7.19
N THR A 152 9.55 -16.08 8.07
CA THR A 152 8.57 -17.13 7.79
C THR A 152 7.18 -16.54 7.52
N GLU A 153 6.74 -15.63 8.39
CA GLU A 153 5.45 -14.95 8.20
C GLU A 153 5.50 -13.98 7.00
N PHE A 154 6.62 -13.29 6.77
CA PHE A 154 6.78 -12.43 5.59
C PHE A 154 6.69 -13.23 4.30
N TYR A 155 7.42 -14.35 4.20
CA TYR A 155 7.38 -15.27 3.06
C TYR A 155 5.96 -15.80 2.81
N LYS A 156 5.29 -16.25 3.87
CA LYS A 156 3.91 -16.71 3.81
C LYS A 156 2.98 -15.63 3.27
N ARG A 157 3.10 -14.40 3.74
CA ARG A 157 2.29 -13.27 3.22
C ARG A 157 2.55 -13.00 1.75
N CYS A 158 3.80 -12.99 1.33
CA CYS A 158 4.16 -12.77 -0.06
C CYS A 158 3.62 -13.87 -1.00
N THR A 159 3.67 -15.14 -0.56
CA THR A 159 3.29 -16.27 -1.42
C THR A 159 1.81 -16.65 -1.36
N GLN A 160 1.07 -16.28 -0.30
CA GLN A 160 -0.32 -16.73 -0.12
C GLN A 160 -1.38 -15.65 -0.29
N ARG A 161 -1.00 -14.36 -0.35
CA ARG A 161 -1.97 -13.26 -0.48
C ARG A 161 -2.18 -12.78 -1.90
N GLY A 162 -1.49 -13.36 -2.87
CA GLY A 162 -1.62 -13.01 -4.29
C GLY A 162 -1.09 -11.61 -4.66
N TYR A 163 -0.14 -11.08 -3.90
CA TYR A 163 0.45 -9.76 -4.19
C TYR A 163 1.17 -9.71 -5.53
N GLY A 164 1.89 -10.81 -5.88
CA GLY A 164 2.60 -10.94 -7.15
C GLY A 164 1.68 -11.22 -8.34
N GLU A 165 0.41 -11.55 -8.09
CA GLU A 165 -0.59 -11.88 -9.10
C GLU A 165 -1.64 -10.78 -9.27
N PHE A 166 -1.59 -9.76 -8.40
CA PHE A 166 -2.58 -8.69 -8.44
C PHE A 166 -2.45 -7.90 -9.73
N ASP A 167 -3.53 -7.87 -10.49
CA ASP A 167 -3.69 -7.09 -11.70
C ASP A 167 -5.07 -6.43 -11.71
N LEU A 168 -5.14 -5.19 -12.17
CA LEU A 168 -6.40 -4.48 -12.43
C LEU A 168 -6.14 -3.42 -13.51
N GLY A 169 -6.87 -3.49 -14.62
CA GLY A 169 -6.63 -2.65 -15.78
C GLY A 169 -5.31 -2.97 -16.49
N ASP A 170 -4.71 -1.97 -17.14
CA ASP A 170 -3.41 -2.13 -17.77
C ASP A 170 -2.33 -2.29 -16.70
N THR A 171 -1.57 -3.36 -16.75
CA THR A 171 -0.59 -3.71 -15.71
C THR A 171 0.82 -3.81 -16.31
N ILE A 172 1.77 -3.13 -15.66
CA ILE A 172 3.21 -3.31 -15.89
C ILE A 172 3.85 -3.92 -14.64
N GLU A 173 4.71 -4.91 -14.83
CA GLU A 173 5.50 -5.50 -13.75
C GLU A 173 6.91 -4.92 -13.73
N VAL A 174 7.40 -4.59 -12.54
CA VAL A 174 8.73 -4.00 -12.34
C VAL A 174 9.45 -4.77 -11.25
N ASP A 175 10.58 -5.40 -11.58
CA ASP A 175 11.46 -6.02 -10.60
C ASP A 175 12.29 -4.94 -9.89
N VAL A 176 12.12 -4.86 -8.57
CA VAL A 176 12.80 -3.90 -7.71
C VAL A 176 13.83 -4.57 -6.79
N SER A 177 14.26 -5.78 -7.10
CA SER A 177 15.35 -6.46 -6.35
C SER A 177 16.61 -5.61 -6.30
N ASP A 178 16.91 -4.90 -7.39
CA ASP A 178 18.01 -3.95 -7.51
C ASP A 178 17.47 -2.61 -8.01
N TYR A 179 17.48 -1.59 -7.15
CA TYR A 179 16.95 -0.27 -7.51
C TYR A 179 17.75 0.45 -8.60
N GLU A 180 19.03 0.13 -8.75
CA GLU A 180 19.89 0.75 -9.79
C GLU A 180 19.53 0.28 -11.20
N LYS A 181 18.85 -0.85 -11.31
CA LYS A 181 18.39 -1.42 -12.58
C LYS A 181 16.98 -0.97 -12.99
N ILE A 182 16.30 -0.18 -12.17
CA ILE A 182 14.95 0.26 -12.49
C ILE A 182 14.99 1.36 -13.55
N GLU A 183 14.36 1.07 -14.69
CA GLU A 183 14.23 2.02 -15.81
C GLU A 183 13.05 2.97 -15.58
N TYR A 184 13.15 3.88 -14.58
CA TYR A 184 12.10 4.86 -14.27
C TYR A 184 11.55 5.61 -15.48
N PRO A 185 12.36 6.07 -16.45
CA PRO A 185 11.84 6.73 -17.64
C PRO A 185 10.85 5.88 -18.44
N LYS A 186 11.08 4.55 -18.53
CA LYS A 186 10.16 3.65 -19.23
C LYS A 186 8.82 3.50 -18.49
N ILE A 187 8.86 3.47 -17.16
CA ILE A 187 7.64 3.42 -16.33
C ILE A 187 6.83 4.71 -16.51
N LEU A 188 7.49 5.87 -16.49
CA LEU A 188 6.85 7.16 -16.68
C LEU A 188 6.24 7.26 -18.08
N GLN A 189 6.98 6.90 -19.13
CA GLN A 189 6.47 6.89 -20.50
C GLN A 189 5.25 5.96 -20.63
N TRP A 190 5.33 4.76 -20.03
CA TRP A 190 4.21 3.80 -20.05
C TRP A 190 2.96 4.38 -19.39
N LEU A 191 3.09 5.18 -18.32
CA LEU A 191 1.98 5.87 -17.69
C LEU A 191 1.47 7.02 -18.56
N GLU A 192 2.35 7.88 -19.09
CA GLU A 192 2.01 9.03 -19.93
C GLU A 192 1.18 8.61 -21.16
N ASP A 193 1.50 7.47 -21.76
CA ASP A 193 0.77 6.93 -22.90
C ASP A 193 -0.69 6.53 -22.56
N ARG A 194 -1.06 6.47 -21.27
CA ARG A 194 -2.34 5.93 -20.77
C ARG A 194 -3.20 6.94 -19.99
N VAL A 195 -2.62 7.98 -19.47
CA VAL A 195 -3.29 8.97 -18.57
C VAL A 195 -3.94 10.17 -19.28
#